data_6c0be7449124c01720aed0655fd0d70f
#
_entry.id   6c0be7449124c01720aed0655fd0d70f
#
_cell.length_a   1.000
_cell.length_b   1.000
_cell.length_c   1.000
_cell.angle_alpha   90.00
_cell.angle_beta   90.00
_cell.angle_gamma   90.00
#
_symmetry.space_group_name_H-M   'P 1'
#
loop_
_entity.id
_entity.type
_entity.pdbx_description
1 polymer ?
#
loop_
_entity_poly.entity_id
_entity_poly.type
_entity_poly.pdbx_seq_one_letter_code
_entity_poly.pdbx_strand_id
1 'polypeptide(L)'
;MMKRKKRPSVDWHDRIGVEFITNEDCRAIVVDYQKRKGKVALYQVMFLDDYKFMKWVQWSHIEKGVVKNPFYKSVCGVGYLGIDKNGEVPTVSVGKSKIRREYTVWANMLERCYSDKQDERHPTYENCTVCKRWHSFANFLEDISSIKNYEYWRDNPQQRIALNKDMYYTELGIDTDCKEYSLETCRFIDVLENSKEVYMRGK
;
A
#
# COMPACT_ATOMS: atom_id res chain seq x y z
N MET A 1 -46.00 16.00 -22.80
CA MET A 1 -44.87 15.07 -22.85
C MET A 1 -43.62 15.82 -23.31
N MET A 2 -42.77 16.28 -22.39
CA MET A 2 -41.55 17.04 -22.75
C MET A 2 -40.53 16.10 -23.41
N LYS A 3 -40.19 16.36 -24.66
CA LYS A 3 -39.08 15.65 -25.36
C LYS A 3 -37.75 15.98 -24.67
N ARG A 4 -37.11 14.98 -24.05
CA ARG A 4 -35.74 15.11 -23.54
C ARG A 4 -34.84 15.60 -24.68
N LYS A 5 -34.24 16.80 -24.52
CA LYS A 5 -33.20 17.29 -25.44
C LYS A 5 -32.08 16.24 -25.49
N LYS A 6 -31.78 15.71 -26.68
CA LYS A 6 -30.59 14.88 -26.90
C LYS A 6 -29.37 15.70 -26.50
N ARG A 7 -28.56 15.21 -25.57
CA ARG A 7 -27.25 15.80 -25.31
C ARG A 7 -26.43 15.73 -26.58
N PRO A 8 -25.64 16.78 -26.90
CA PRO A 8 -24.78 16.76 -28.08
C PRO A 8 -23.85 15.52 -27.99
N SER A 9 -23.59 14.88 -29.12
CA SER A 9 -22.65 13.78 -29.21
C SER A 9 -21.25 14.33 -28.92
N VAL A 10 -20.66 13.90 -27.79
CA VAL A 10 -19.27 14.22 -27.45
C VAL A 10 -18.39 13.42 -28.40
N ASP A 11 -17.47 14.07 -29.12
CA ASP A 11 -16.41 13.36 -29.81
C ASP A 11 -15.40 12.88 -28.76
N TRP A 12 -15.25 11.57 -28.69
CA TRP A 12 -14.40 10.93 -27.68
C TRP A 12 -12.92 11.19 -27.94
N HIS A 13 -12.54 11.49 -29.19
CA HIS A 13 -11.17 11.81 -29.58
C HIS A 13 -10.70 13.13 -28.97
N ASP A 14 -11.61 14.10 -28.78
CA ASP A 14 -11.28 15.40 -28.18
C ASP A 14 -10.76 15.33 -26.76
N ARG A 15 -10.86 14.15 -26.13
CA ARG A 15 -10.39 13.89 -24.77
C ARG A 15 -8.97 13.32 -24.69
N ILE A 16 -8.41 12.85 -25.80
CA ILE A 16 -7.01 12.41 -25.85
C ILE A 16 -6.12 13.64 -25.69
N GLY A 17 -5.08 13.51 -24.86
CA GLY A 17 -4.18 14.61 -24.52
C GLY A 17 -4.67 15.51 -23.38
N VAL A 18 -5.88 15.30 -22.85
CA VAL A 18 -6.36 16.06 -21.69
C VAL A 18 -5.56 15.67 -20.47
N GLU A 19 -4.87 16.65 -19.87
CA GLU A 19 -4.24 16.51 -18.56
C GLU A 19 -5.23 16.82 -17.44
N PHE A 20 -5.09 16.12 -16.32
CA PHE A 20 -5.89 16.34 -15.12
C PHE A 20 -5.07 16.04 -13.85
N ILE A 21 -5.58 16.53 -12.73
CA ILE A 21 -5.00 16.28 -11.41
C ILE A 21 -6.01 15.44 -10.61
N THR A 22 -5.53 14.40 -9.94
CA THR A 22 -6.36 13.57 -9.07
C THR A 22 -6.56 14.22 -7.70
N ASN A 23 -7.49 13.70 -6.89
CA ASN A 23 -7.68 14.14 -5.50
C ASN A 23 -6.46 13.86 -4.59
N GLU A 24 -5.49 13.10 -5.08
CA GLU A 24 -4.19 12.82 -4.43
C GLU A 24 -3.06 13.70 -5.02
N ASP A 25 -3.39 14.79 -5.72
CA ASP A 25 -2.45 15.70 -6.39
C ASP A 25 -1.53 15.02 -7.43
N CYS A 26 -1.93 13.83 -7.93
CA CYS A 26 -1.19 13.15 -8.98
C CYS A 26 -1.60 13.71 -10.35
N ARG A 27 -0.61 14.16 -11.15
CA ARG A 27 -0.84 14.57 -12.54
C ARG A 27 -0.97 13.34 -13.44
N ALA A 28 -1.94 13.37 -14.33
CA ALA A 28 -2.15 12.32 -15.32
C ALA A 28 -2.66 12.90 -16.65
N ILE A 29 -2.51 12.12 -17.72
CA ILE A 29 -2.95 12.48 -19.07
C ILE A 29 -3.77 11.35 -19.67
N VAL A 30 -4.77 11.69 -20.47
CA VAL A 30 -5.53 10.72 -21.27
C VAL A 30 -4.74 10.39 -22.53
N VAL A 31 -4.38 9.12 -22.71
CA VAL A 31 -3.53 8.67 -23.83
C VAL A 31 -4.27 7.87 -24.88
N ASP A 32 -5.40 7.25 -24.54
CA ASP A 32 -6.20 6.45 -25.47
C ASP A 32 -7.65 6.34 -25.00
N TYR A 33 -8.54 5.84 -25.88
CA TYR A 33 -9.91 5.53 -25.49
C TYR A 33 -10.40 4.26 -26.17
N GLN A 34 -11.33 3.55 -25.51
CA GLN A 34 -11.98 2.37 -26.05
C GLN A 34 -13.50 2.50 -25.99
N LYS A 35 -14.13 2.53 -27.17
CA LYS A 35 -15.58 2.49 -27.29
C LYS A 35 -16.05 1.03 -27.24
N ARG A 36 -17.00 0.74 -26.37
CA ARG A 36 -17.61 -0.59 -26.25
C ARG A 36 -19.07 -0.53 -26.67
N LYS A 37 -19.51 -1.41 -27.59
CA LYS A 37 -20.90 -1.47 -28.05
C LYS A 37 -21.83 -1.73 -26.83
N GLY A 38 -22.79 -0.84 -26.61
CA GLY A 38 -23.77 -0.94 -25.51
C GLY A 38 -23.19 -0.72 -24.09
N LYS A 39 -21.92 -0.29 -23.96
CA LYS A 39 -21.25 -0.02 -22.68
C LYS A 39 -20.67 1.39 -22.64
N VAL A 40 -20.34 1.86 -21.43
CA VAL A 40 -19.64 3.14 -21.23
C VAL A 40 -18.24 3.05 -21.84
N ALA A 41 -17.83 4.11 -22.55
CA ALA A 41 -16.47 4.22 -23.07
C ALA A 41 -15.45 4.28 -21.92
N LEU A 42 -14.31 3.64 -22.12
CA LEU A 42 -13.16 3.72 -21.21
C LEU A 42 -12.07 4.57 -21.82
N TYR A 43 -11.30 5.22 -20.98
CA TYR A 43 -10.14 6.01 -21.31
C TYR A 43 -8.92 5.42 -20.65
N GLN A 44 -7.85 5.28 -21.39
CA GLN A 44 -6.56 4.92 -20.82
C GLN A 44 -5.91 6.20 -20.32
N VAL A 45 -5.58 6.22 -19.05
CA VAL A 45 -4.84 7.31 -18.42
C VAL A 45 -3.44 6.86 -18.07
N MET A 46 -2.47 7.76 -18.21
CA MET A 46 -1.08 7.56 -17.80
C MET A 46 -0.74 8.61 -16.75
N PHE A 47 -0.18 8.18 -15.62
CA PHE A 47 0.34 9.11 -14.61
C PHE A 47 1.67 9.72 -15.09
N LEU A 48 1.87 11.01 -14.79
CA LEU A 48 3.03 11.80 -15.23
C LEU A 48 4.16 11.80 -14.18
N ASP A 49 4.32 10.69 -13.47
CA ASP A 49 5.42 10.41 -12.55
C ASP A 49 6.48 9.51 -13.23
N ASP A 50 7.51 9.12 -12.47
CA ASP A 50 8.60 8.26 -12.96
C ASP A 50 8.13 6.86 -13.34
N TYR A 51 7.04 6.38 -12.74
CA TYR A 51 6.50 5.02 -12.97
C TYR A 51 5.67 4.90 -14.25
N LYS A 52 5.09 6.03 -14.75
CA LYS A 52 4.26 6.07 -15.99
C LYS A 52 3.14 5.02 -15.98
N PHE A 53 2.58 4.72 -14.79
CA PHE A 53 1.54 3.70 -14.66
C PHE A 53 0.32 4.08 -15.51
N MET A 54 -0.22 3.08 -16.24
CA MET A 54 -1.40 3.25 -17.08
C MET A 54 -2.56 2.38 -16.62
N LYS A 55 -3.77 2.89 -16.72
CA LYS A 55 -4.99 2.13 -16.43
C LYS A 55 -6.19 2.64 -17.22
N TRP A 56 -7.16 1.75 -17.43
CA TRP A 56 -8.43 2.07 -18.05
C TRP A 56 -9.46 2.52 -17.03
N VAL A 57 -10.09 3.68 -17.25
CA VAL A 57 -11.07 4.29 -16.35
C VAL A 57 -12.25 4.88 -17.11
N GLN A 58 -13.37 5.10 -16.44
CA GLN A 58 -14.48 5.86 -16.97
C GLN A 58 -14.19 7.37 -16.88
N TRP A 59 -14.72 8.14 -17.85
CA TRP A 59 -14.56 9.60 -17.84
C TRP A 59 -15.06 10.25 -16.53
N SER A 60 -16.16 9.76 -15.99
CA SER A 60 -16.70 10.23 -14.70
C SER A 60 -15.73 10.09 -13.51
N HIS A 61 -14.77 9.16 -13.58
CA HIS A 61 -13.73 9.04 -12.56
C HIS A 61 -12.66 10.12 -12.74
N ILE A 62 -12.36 10.50 -13.98
CA ILE A 62 -11.44 11.60 -14.32
C ILE A 62 -12.05 12.92 -13.86
N GLU A 63 -13.30 13.21 -14.23
CA GLU A 63 -14.02 14.43 -13.81
C GLU A 63 -14.11 14.60 -12.30
N LYS A 64 -14.21 13.50 -11.55
CA LYS A 64 -14.26 13.51 -10.08
C LYS A 64 -12.89 13.50 -9.42
N GLY A 65 -11.80 13.35 -10.18
CA GLY A 65 -10.45 13.22 -9.65
C GLY A 65 -10.17 11.95 -8.82
N VAL A 66 -11.06 10.92 -8.90
CA VAL A 66 -10.97 9.72 -8.05
C VAL A 66 -10.10 8.61 -8.65
N VAL A 67 -9.37 8.90 -9.72
CA VAL A 67 -8.42 7.95 -10.33
C VAL A 67 -7.22 7.80 -9.40
N LYS A 68 -6.99 6.57 -8.90
CA LYS A 68 -5.92 6.28 -7.94
C LYS A 68 -4.63 5.88 -8.64
N ASN A 69 -3.51 6.48 -8.18
CA ASN A 69 -2.16 6.09 -8.56
C ASN A 69 -1.62 5.05 -7.54
N PRO A 70 -1.28 3.81 -7.96
CA PRO A 70 -0.76 2.82 -7.05
C PRO A 70 0.63 3.18 -6.45
N PHE A 71 1.34 4.14 -7.05
CA PHE A 71 2.64 4.61 -6.57
C PHE A 71 2.55 5.88 -5.71
N TYR A 72 1.34 6.40 -5.48
CA TYR A 72 1.14 7.49 -4.53
C TYR A 72 1.45 7.03 -3.10
N LYS A 73 2.30 7.77 -2.40
CA LYS A 73 2.78 7.46 -1.05
C LYS A 73 1.71 7.79 0.00
N SER A 74 0.67 6.98 0.05
CA SER A 74 -0.53 7.21 0.88
C SER A 74 -0.36 6.83 2.35
N VAL A 75 0.68 6.07 2.72
CA VAL A 75 0.92 5.62 4.09
C VAL A 75 2.17 6.30 4.63
N CYS A 76 2.01 7.18 5.62
CA CYS A 76 3.09 7.94 6.28
C CYS A 76 4.07 8.64 5.32
N GLY A 77 3.62 9.06 4.14
CA GLY A 77 4.47 9.72 3.14
C GLY A 77 5.52 8.82 2.45
N VAL A 78 5.60 7.54 2.80
CA VAL A 78 6.59 6.59 2.24
C VAL A 78 5.94 5.37 1.60
N GLY A 79 4.88 4.81 2.19
CA GLY A 79 4.23 3.58 1.75
C GLY A 79 3.26 3.78 0.58
N TYR A 80 3.30 2.89 -0.40
CA TYR A 80 2.42 2.88 -1.58
C TYR A 80 2.02 1.45 -1.95
N LEU A 81 0.93 1.29 -2.72
CA LEU A 81 0.43 -0.05 -3.07
C LEU A 81 1.38 -0.80 -4.02
N GLY A 82 1.91 -0.11 -5.02
CA GLY A 82 2.72 -0.72 -6.07
C GLY A 82 1.90 -1.61 -7.02
N ILE A 83 2.62 -2.39 -7.80
CA ILE A 83 2.08 -3.44 -8.68
C ILE A 83 2.86 -4.73 -8.46
N ASP A 84 2.18 -5.86 -8.59
CA ASP A 84 2.80 -7.19 -8.50
C ASP A 84 3.56 -7.55 -9.81
N LYS A 85 4.16 -8.72 -9.84
CA LYS A 85 4.87 -9.25 -11.03
C LYS A 85 4.01 -9.41 -12.28
N ASN A 86 2.69 -9.40 -12.15
CA ASN A 86 1.74 -9.45 -13.26
C ASN A 86 1.29 -8.06 -13.70
N GLY A 87 1.77 -6.99 -13.06
CA GLY A 87 1.34 -5.61 -13.29
C GLY A 87 0.01 -5.25 -12.61
N GLU A 88 -0.48 -6.08 -11.69
CA GLU A 88 -1.75 -5.87 -11.00
C GLU A 88 -1.55 -5.13 -9.67
N VAL A 89 -2.45 -4.19 -9.39
CA VAL A 89 -2.46 -3.48 -8.11
C VAL A 89 -3.06 -4.37 -7.04
N PRO A 90 -2.37 -4.64 -5.93
CA PRO A 90 -2.89 -5.50 -4.88
C PRO A 90 -4.14 -4.90 -4.22
N THR A 91 -5.10 -5.76 -3.91
CA THR A 91 -6.29 -5.36 -3.18
C THR A 91 -6.00 -5.24 -1.68
N VAL A 92 -6.47 -4.16 -1.06
CA VAL A 92 -6.34 -3.94 0.40
C VAL A 92 -7.47 -4.56 1.21
N SER A 93 -8.54 -5.03 0.53
CA SER A 93 -9.72 -5.58 1.17
C SER A 93 -9.99 -7.02 0.73
N VAL A 94 -10.55 -7.80 1.65
CA VAL A 94 -11.11 -9.13 1.38
C VAL A 94 -12.63 -9.00 1.45
N GLY A 95 -13.32 -9.29 0.33
CA GLY A 95 -14.76 -9.06 0.22
C GLY A 95 -15.14 -7.58 0.25
N LYS A 96 -16.33 -7.24 0.79
CA LYS A 96 -16.89 -5.89 0.67
C LYS A 96 -16.40 -4.88 1.73
N SER A 97 -15.85 -5.33 2.86
CA SER A 97 -15.56 -4.42 3.98
C SER A 97 -14.42 -4.83 4.92
N LYS A 98 -13.83 -6.01 4.73
CA LYS A 98 -12.77 -6.48 5.63
C LYS A 98 -11.39 -6.13 5.06
N ILE A 99 -10.59 -5.37 5.80
CA ILE A 99 -9.18 -5.10 5.43
C ILE A 99 -8.38 -6.38 5.56
N ARG A 100 -7.46 -6.63 4.63
CA ARG A 100 -6.52 -7.76 4.68
C ARG A 100 -5.61 -7.65 5.89
N ARG A 101 -5.35 -8.76 6.55
CA ARG A 101 -4.44 -8.81 7.70
C ARG A 101 -3.02 -8.39 7.30
N GLU A 102 -2.58 -8.80 6.12
CA GLU A 102 -1.27 -8.44 5.56
C GLU A 102 -1.13 -6.92 5.39
N TYR A 103 -2.19 -6.26 4.88
CA TYR A 103 -2.18 -4.80 4.76
C TYR A 103 -2.11 -4.11 6.12
N THR A 104 -2.84 -4.63 7.12
CA THR A 104 -2.79 -4.09 8.48
C THR A 104 -1.38 -4.23 9.10
N VAL A 105 -0.73 -5.38 8.92
CA VAL A 105 0.64 -5.59 9.40
C VAL A 105 1.60 -4.62 8.72
N TRP A 106 1.50 -4.48 7.39
CA TRP A 106 2.34 -3.59 6.60
C TRP A 106 2.14 -2.11 6.97
N ALA A 107 0.90 -1.65 7.06
CA ALA A 107 0.60 -0.26 7.42
C ALA A 107 1.09 0.07 8.84
N ASN A 108 0.82 -0.80 9.82
CA ASN A 108 1.29 -0.62 11.20
C ASN A 108 2.82 -0.61 11.33
N MET A 109 3.52 -1.38 10.49
CA MET A 109 4.99 -1.36 10.43
C MET A 109 5.50 0.02 9.98
N LEU A 110 4.92 0.57 8.90
CA LEU A 110 5.26 1.91 8.41
C LEU A 110 4.88 3.01 9.41
N GLU A 111 3.70 2.91 10.04
CA GLU A 111 3.28 3.86 11.06
C GLU A 111 4.25 3.91 12.24
N ARG A 112 4.78 2.77 12.68
CA ARG A 112 5.77 2.71 13.77
C ARG A 112 7.07 3.42 13.43
N CYS A 113 7.50 3.42 12.17
CA CYS A 113 8.77 3.97 11.75
C CYS A 113 8.67 5.42 11.25
N TYR A 114 7.51 5.86 10.74
CA TYR A 114 7.41 7.09 9.97
C TYR A 114 6.23 8.00 10.35
N SER A 115 5.47 7.69 11.41
CA SER A 115 4.39 8.55 11.84
C SER A 115 4.87 9.57 12.87
N ASP A 116 4.63 10.86 12.64
CA ASP A 116 4.94 11.96 13.58
C ASP A 116 4.32 11.79 14.99
N LYS A 117 3.25 10.99 15.07
CA LYS A 117 2.57 10.69 16.35
C LYS A 117 3.25 9.59 17.17
N GLN A 118 4.23 8.88 16.62
CA GLN A 118 4.89 7.77 17.30
C GLN A 118 6.02 8.23 18.21
N ASP A 119 6.70 9.31 17.90
CA ASP A 119 7.83 9.83 18.69
C ASP A 119 7.45 10.09 20.15
N GLU A 120 6.21 10.54 20.41
CA GLU A 120 5.69 10.77 21.76
C GLU A 120 5.28 9.49 22.50
N ARG A 121 4.82 8.46 21.77
CA ARG A 121 4.25 7.23 22.36
C ARG A 121 5.23 6.07 22.46
N HIS A 122 6.19 6.02 21.56
CA HIS A 122 7.11 4.90 21.41
C HIS A 122 8.52 5.37 21.03
N PRO A 123 9.26 6.02 21.94
CA PRO A 123 10.60 6.54 21.66
C PRO A 123 11.60 5.46 21.22
N THR A 124 11.33 4.19 21.49
CA THR A 124 12.17 3.05 21.05
C THR A 124 12.14 2.79 19.54
N TYR A 125 11.29 3.50 18.77
CA TYR A 125 11.19 3.38 17.31
C TYR A 125 11.83 4.56 16.55
N GLU A 126 12.37 5.57 17.24
CA GLU A 126 12.91 6.80 16.66
C GLU A 126 13.91 6.56 15.50
N ASN A 127 14.75 5.53 15.62
CA ASN A 127 15.74 5.18 14.61
C ASN A 127 15.39 3.90 13.82
N CYS A 128 14.14 3.45 13.88
CA CYS A 128 13.72 2.28 13.16
C CYS A 128 13.33 2.63 11.71
N THR A 129 13.73 1.78 10.78
CA THR A 129 13.43 1.93 9.36
C THR A 129 12.75 0.70 8.79
N VAL A 130 12.20 0.86 7.61
CA VAL A 130 11.68 -0.23 6.78
C VAL A 130 12.49 -0.28 5.50
N CYS A 131 12.95 -1.45 5.07
CA CYS A 131 13.70 -1.60 3.84
C CYS A 131 12.91 -1.02 2.65
N LYS A 132 13.60 -0.39 1.70
CA LYS A 132 12.97 0.29 0.55
C LYS A 132 12.03 -0.61 -0.24
N ARG A 133 12.33 -1.92 -0.31
CA ARG A 133 11.49 -2.89 -1.00
C ARG A 133 10.08 -2.96 -0.38
N TRP A 134 9.97 -2.89 0.94
CA TRP A 134 8.71 -2.96 1.67
C TRP A 134 7.98 -1.61 1.81
N HIS A 135 8.48 -0.54 1.20
CA HIS A 135 7.65 0.64 0.98
C HIS A 135 6.51 0.34 -0.01
N SER A 136 6.70 -0.64 -0.90
CA SER A 136 5.64 -1.21 -1.75
C SER A 136 4.88 -2.31 -1.04
N PHE A 137 3.56 -2.18 -0.93
CA PHE A 137 2.70 -3.24 -0.40
C PHE A 137 2.72 -4.51 -1.27
N ALA A 138 2.80 -4.34 -2.61
CA ALA A 138 2.93 -5.47 -3.53
C ALA A 138 4.17 -6.32 -3.22
N ASN A 139 5.32 -5.67 -3.02
CA ASN A 139 6.57 -6.36 -2.69
C ASN A 139 6.52 -7.02 -1.30
N PHE A 140 5.91 -6.35 -0.31
CA PHE A 140 5.68 -6.95 1.00
C PHE A 140 4.81 -8.21 0.91
N LEU A 141 3.77 -8.21 0.07
CA LEU A 141 2.94 -9.40 -0.17
C LEU A 141 3.68 -10.55 -0.85
N GLU A 142 4.65 -10.26 -1.71
CA GLU A 142 5.51 -11.31 -2.29
C GLU A 142 6.39 -11.96 -1.22
N ASP A 143 6.94 -11.16 -0.31
CA ASP A 143 7.93 -11.60 0.66
C ASP A 143 7.32 -12.19 1.94
N ILE A 144 6.09 -11.80 2.32
CA ILE A 144 5.49 -12.12 3.62
C ILE A 144 5.43 -13.62 3.91
N SER A 145 5.20 -14.45 2.89
CA SER A 145 5.14 -15.91 3.04
C SER A 145 6.49 -16.55 3.38
N SER A 146 7.59 -15.85 3.12
CA SER A 146 8.96 -16.26 3.43
C SER A 146 9.44 -15.79 4.80
N ILE A 147 8.67 -14.92 5.47
CA ILE A 147 8.98 -14.47 6.84
C ILE A 147 8.84 -15.64 7.82
N LYS A 148 9.83 -15.80 8.70
CA LYS A 148 9.82 -16.86 9.73
C LYS A 148 8.51 -16.84 10.53
N ASN A 149 7.90 -18.00 10.74
CA ASN A 149 6.63 -18.21 11.43
C ASN A 149 5.39 -17.59 10.73
N TYR A 150 5.47 -17.29 9.44
CA TYR A 150 4.32 -16.76 8.68
C TYR A 150 3.11 -17.70 8.74
N GLU A 151 3.30 -19.02 8.55
CA GLU A 151 2.20 -19.99 8.58
C GLU A 151 1.50 -20.00 9.93
N TYR A 152 2.27 -19.94 11.04
CA TYR A 152 1.71 -19.84 12.38
C TYR A 152 0.84 -18.58 12.55
N TRP A 153 1.32 -17.42 12.07
CA TRP A 153 0.54 -16.18 12.07
C TRP A 153 -0.71 -16.29 11.18
N ARG A 154 -0.59 -16.88 10.00
CA ARG A 154 -1.70 -17.03 9.04
C ARG A 154 -2.82 -17.89 9.63
N ASP A 155 -2.46 -19.03 10.23
CA ASP A 155 -3.41 -20.06 10.65
C ASP A 155 -4.01 -19.79 12.04
N ASN A 156 -3.45 -18.83 12.79
CA ASN A 156 -3.92 -18.44 14.13
C ASN A 156 -4.43 -16.98 14.18
N PRO A 157 -5.51 -16.63 13.44
CA PRO A 157 -5.99 -15.25 13.34
C PRO A 157 -6.54 -14.66 14.65
N GLN A 158 -6.82 -15.48 15.64
CA GLN A 158 -7.35 -15.10 16.96
C GLN A 158 -6.22 -14.81 17.97
N GLN A 159 -5.00 -15.23 17.68
CA GLN A 159 -3.86 -15.00 18.55
C GLN A 159 -3.24 -13.62 18.31
N ARG A 160 -2.64 -13.06 19.36
CA ARG A 160 -1.95 -11.77 19.28
C ARG A 160 -0.50 -11.98 18.80
N ILE A 161 -0.36 -12.23 17.51
CA ILE A 161 0.94 -12.43 16.86
C ILE A 161 1.31 -11.17 16.11
N ALA A 162 2.52 -10.66 16.33
CA ALA A 162 3.03 -9.44 15.70
C ALA A 162 4.29 -9.71 14.87
N LEU A 163 4.51 -8.86 13.87
CA LEU A 163 5.78 -8.80 13.15
C LEU A 163 6.81 -8.12 14.04
N ASN A 164 7.91 -8.81 14.30
CA ASN A 164 9.01 -8.37 15.17
C ASN A 164 10.34 -8.40 14.42
N LYS A 165 11.16 -7.37 14.60
CA LYS A 165 12.52 -7.25 14.09
C LYS A 165 13.59 -7.39 15.20
N ASP A 166 13.23 -7.09 16.44
CA ASP A 166 14.18 -6.91 17.54
C ASP A 166 14.87 -8.22 17.94
N MET A 167 14.15 -9.35 17.82
CA MET A 167 14.71 -10.67 18.14
C MET A 167 15.91 -11.04 17.27
N TYR A 168 15.93 -10.63 16.00
CA TYR A 168 17.07 -10.87 15.13
C TYR A 168 18.35 -10.24 15.69
N TYR A 169 18.29 -8.97 16.06
CA TYR A 169 19.45 -8.23 16.61
C TYR A 169 19.87 -8.80 17.97
N THR A 170 18.93 -9.23 18.79
CA THR A 170 19.20 -9.85 20.09
C THR A 170 19.92 -11.18 19.95
N GLU A 171 19.45 -12.06 19.07
CA GLU A 171 20.05 -13.39 18.84
C GLU A 171 21.49 -13.29 18.32
N LEU A 172 21.79 -12.25 17.56
CA LEU A 172 23.13 -12.00 17.04
C LEU A 172 24.03 -11.18 17.98
N GLY A 173 23.49 -10.73 19.13
CA GLY A 173 24.23 -9.87 20.06
C GLY A 173 24.57 -8.49 19.47
N ILE A 174 23.79 -8.02 18.47
CA ILE A 174 24.00 -6.72 17.85
C ILE A 174 23.27 -5.66 18.68
N ASP A 175 24.08 -4.79 19.32
CA ASP A 175 23.56 -3.61 20.02
C ASP A 175 23.55 -2.43 19.05
N THR A 176 22.36 -2.01 18.62
CA THR A 176 22.16 -0.90 17.71
C THR A 176 20.80 -0.25 17.93
N ASP A 177 20.78 1.08 17.87
CA ASP A 177 19.55 1.87 17.86
C ASP A 177 18.90 1.90 16.47
N CYS A 178 19.70 1.64 15.40
CA CYS A 178 19.22 1.62 14.02
C CYS A 178 18.79 0.22 13.61
N LYS A 179 17.49 -0.11 13.76
CA LYS A 179 16.94 -1.41 13.40
C LYS A 179 16.01 -1.29 12.20
N GLU A 180 16.19 -2.17 11.23
CA GLU A 180 15.42 -2.19 10.00
C GLU A 180 14.41 -3.35 9.98
N TYR A 181 13.21 -3.10 9.48
CA TYR A 181 12.27 -4.13 9.08
C TYR A 181 12.61 -4.61 7.66
N SER A 182 13.01 -5.87 7.55
CA SER A 182 13.30 -6.54 6.27
C SER A 182 12.95 -8.01 6.33
N LEU A 183 13.06 -8.72 5.21
CA LEU A 183 12.82 -10.16 5.15
C LEU A 183 13.80 -10.93 6.06
N GLU A 184 15.04 -10.47 6.17
CA GLU A 184 16.10 -11.10 6.95
C GLU A 184 15.92 -10.88 8.45
N THR A 185 15.46 -9.69 8.84
CA THR A 185 15.41 -9.29 10.26
C THR A 185 14.09 -9.65 10.93
N CYS A 186 13.02 -9.86 10.15
CA CYS A 186 11.67 -10.02 10.67
C CYS A 186 11.26 -11.46 10.90
N ARG A 187 10.41 -11.65 11.93
CA ARG A 187 9.66 -12.86 12.20
C ARG A 187 8.32 -12.56 12.84
N PHE A 188 7.38 -13.48 12.73
CA PHE A 188 6.14 -13.41 13.49
C PHE A 188 6.31 -14.07 14.85
N ILE A 189 5.94 -13.36 15.94
CA ILE A 189 6.05 -13.84 17.32
C ILE A 189 4.76 -13.54 18.09
N ASP A 190 4.48 -14.36 19.10
CA ASP A 190 3.42 -14.07 20.06
C ASP A 190 3.77 -12.83 20.89
N VAL A 191 2.81 -11.92 21.06
CA VAL A 191 3.02 -10.67 21.81
C VAL A 191 3.35 -10.94 23.29
N LEU A 192 2.84 -12.04 23.86
CA LEU A 192 3.16 -12.42 25.25
C LEU A 192 4.60 -12.91 25.41
N GLU A 193 5.15 -13.62 24.41
CA GLU A 193 6.56 -14.01 24.39
C GLU A 193 7.46 -12.79 24.27
N ASN A 194 7.11 -11.86 23.38
CA ASN A 194 7.82 -10.60 23.21
C ASN A 194 7.91 -9.78 24.51
N SER A 195 6.81 -9.73 25.27
CA SER A 195 6.75 -9.01 26.54
C SER A 195 7.62 -9.65 27.64
N LYS A 196 7.73 -10.97 27.67
CA LYS A 196 8.60 -11.70 28.61
C LYS A 196 10.08 -11.42 28.35
N GLU A 197 10.50 -11.36 27.09
CA GLU A 197 11.89 -11.04 26.73
C GLU A 197 12.28 -9.61 27.12
N VAL A 198 11.40 -8.64 26.92
CA VAL A 198 11.62 -7.24 27.35
C VAL A 198 11.82 -7.18 28.86
N TYR A 199 11.01 -7.91 29.63
CA TYR A 199 11.14 -7.98 31.09
C TYR A 199 12.46 -8.62 31.56
N MET A 200 12.94 -9.64 30.84
CA MET A 200 14.21 -10.32 31.18
C MET A 200 15.46 -9.48 30.85
N ARG A 201 15.37 -8.55 29.90
CA ARG A 201 16.46 -7.62 29.54
C ARG A 201 16.62 -6.45 30.52
N GLY A 202 15.57 -6.10 31.26
CA GLY A 202 15.57 -5.02 32.25
C GLY A 202 16.09 -5.41 33.64
N LYS A 203 16.60 -6.62 33.77
CA LYS A 203 17.27 -7.15 34.98
C LYS A 203 18.75 -7.38 34.68
#